data_b58fbc9bfa6f91f9efd4d98842fd73de
#
_entry.id   b58fbc9bfa6f91f9efd4d98842fd73de
#
_cell.length_a   1.000
_cell.length_b   1.000
_cell.length_c   1.000
_cell.angle_alpha   90.00
_cell.angle_beta   90.00
_cell.angle_gamma   90.00
#
_symmetry.space_group_name_H-M   'P 1'
#
loop_
_entity.id
_entity.type
_entity.pdbx_description
1 polymer ?
#
loop_
_entity_poly.entity_id
_entity_poly.type
_entity_poly.pdbx_seq_one_letter_code
_entity_poly.pdbx_strand_id
1 'polypeptide(L)'
;MILEINGVDITPYIAYGGVQWQRSDVDGEGAGRDLNGDLRRNRVGTKRRLDITCRPLKAAEAQIVLTAIMPEWVTVRYTDPQAGVVTKTMYANNNPASYLMKKPDGTEWWTGITFPLIER
;
A
#
# COMPACT_ATOMS: atom_id res chain seq x y z
N MET A 1 13.56 5.60 -2.34
CA MET A 1 12.13 5.39 -1.98
C MET A 1 11.98 5.48 -0.47
N ILE A 2 11.02 6.24 -0.03
CA ILE A 2 10.65 6.33 1.38
C ILE A 2 9.30 5.65 1.54
N LEU A 3 9.14 4.81 2.56
CA LEU A 3 7.84 4.27 2.93
C LEU A 3 7.79 4.11 4.44
N GLU A 4 7.03 4.98 5.09
CA GLU A 4 6.83 4.98 6.53
C GLU A 4 5.33 4.90 6.83
N ILE A 5 4.96 4.07 7.80
CA ILE A 5 3.58 3.92 8.24
C ILE A 5 3.52 4.26 9.73
N ASN A 6 2.78 5.32 10.09
CA ASN A 6 2.69 5.83 11.46
C ASN A 6 4.06 6.03 12.10
N GLY A 7 5.02 6.55 11.31
CA GLY A 7 6.38 6.79 11.78
C GLY A 7 7.30 5.56 11.79
N VAL A 8 6.79 4.39 11.40
CA VAL A 8 7.59 3.17 11.31
C VAL A 8 8.11 3.03 9.89
N ASP A 9 9.43 3.04 9.72
CA ASP A 9 10.06 2.85 8.42
C ASP A 9 10.01 1.38 8.01
N ILE A 10 9.24 1.07 6.97
CA ILE A 10 9.12 -0.29 6.44
C ILE A 10 9.88 -0.47 5.12
N THR A 11 10.60 0.54 4.65
CA THR A 11 11.38 0.47 3.42
C THR A 11 12.33 -0.74 3.38
N PRO A 12 13.06 -1.08 4.46
CA PRO A 12 13.97 -2.22 4.45
C PRO A 12 13.28 -3.58 4.25
N TYR A 13 11.98 -3.65 4.46
CA TYR A 13 11.22 -4.91 4.40
C TYR A 13 10.57 -5.15 3.05
N ILE A 14 10.68 -4.21 2.13
CA ILE A 14 10.04 -4.28 0.82
C ILE A 14 10.90 -5.08 -0.15
N ALA A 15 10.27 -5.97 -0.93
CA ALA A 15 10.94 -6.71 -1.98
C ALA A 15 11.42 -5.78 -3.10
N TYR A 16 12.43 -6.20 -3.86
CA TYR A 16 12.84 -5.47 -5.04
C TYR A 16 11.65 -5.33 -6.01
N GLY A 17 11.35 -4.09 -6.40
CA GLY A 17 10.17 -3.83 -7.23
C GLY A 17 8.84 -4.09 -6.52
N GLY A 18 8.82 -4.17 -5.19
CA GLY A 18 7.65 -4.54 -4.41
C GLY A 18 6.66 -3.42 -4.14
N VAL A 19 6.84 -2.24 -4.71
CA VAL A 19 5.89 -1.14 -4.57
C VAL A 19 5.27 -0.85 -5.94
N GLN A 20 3.95 -1.03 -6.03
CA GLN A 20 3.17 -0.69 -7.22
C GLN A 20 2.32 0.53 -6.88
N TRP A 21 2.47 1.60 -7.63
CA TRP A 21 1.71 2.82 -7.45
C TRP A 21 0.59 2.90 -8.48
N GLN A 22 -0.58 3.34 -8.03
CA GLN A 22 -1.74 3.51 -8.90
C GLN A 22 -2.51 4.75 -8.47
N ARG A 23 -2.97 5.52 -9.43
CA ARG A 23 -3.91 6.61 -9.21
C ARG A 23 -5.25 6.20 -9.78
N SER A 24 -6.29 6.35 -8.97
CA SER A 24 -7.66 6.11 -9.40
C SER A 24 -8.44 7.41 -9.33
N ASP A 25 -9.21 7.71 -10.38
CA ASP A 25 -10.08 8.86 -10.41
C ASP A 25 -11.44 8.48 -9.81
N VAL A 26 -11.99 9.37 -9.01
CA VAL A 26 -13.33 9.22 -8.45
C VAL A 26 -14.28 10.10 -9.26
N ASP A 27 -15.18 9.47 -10.01
CA ASP A 27 -16.20 10.16 -10.78
C ASP A 27 -17.46 10.35 -9.93
N GLY A 28 -18.06 11.54 -10.01
CA GLY A 28 -19.32 11.83 -9.36
C GLY A 28 -20.52 11.52 -10.26
N GLU A 29 -21.71 11.92 -9.79
CA GLU A 29 -22.93 11.79 -10.58
C GLU A 29 -22.85 12.63 -11.84
N GLY A 30 -23.48 12.16 -12.92
CA GLY A 30 -23.50 12.83 -14.20
C GLY A 30 -22.38 12.46 -15.15
N ALA A 31 -21.47 11.56 -14.73
CA ALA A 31 -20.47 10.99 -15.63
C ALA A 31 -21.16 10.13 -16.69
N GLY A 32 -20.68 10.16 -17.91
CA GLY A 32 -21.22 9.41 -19.02
C GLY A 32 -21.06 10.14 -20.36
N ARG A 33 -21.77 9.69 -21.38
CA ARG A 33 -21.75 10.33 -22.71
C ARG A 33 -22.97 11.22 -22.87
N ASP A 34 -22.76 12.37 -23.52
CA ASP A 34 -23.88 13.25 -23.85
C ASP A 34 -24.59 12.81 -25.15
N LEU A 35 -25.58 13.60 -25.59
CA LEU A 35 -26.36 13.30 -26.80
C LEU A 35 -25.53 13.30 -28.08
N ASN A 36 -24.38 13.96 -28.08
CA ASN A 36 -23.47 13.98 -29.22
C ASN A 36 -22.44 12.86 -29.18
N GLY A 37 -22.53 11.98 -28.19
CA GLY A 37 -21.60 10.88 -28.00
C GLY A 37 -20.31 11.24 -27.28
N ASP A 38 -20.14 12.48 -26.87
CA ASP A 38 -18.97 12.91 -26.13
C ASP A 38 -18.99 12.39 -24.70
N LEU A 39 -17.84 11.94 -24.22
CA LEU A 39 -17.71 11.48 -22.85
C LEU A 39 -17.74 12.70 -21.92
N ARG A 40 -18.75 12.72 -21.05
CA ARG A 40 -18.82 13.69 -19.96
C ARG A 40 -18.29 13.05 -18.71
N ARG A 41 -17.25 13.65 -18.18
CA ARG A 41 -16.58 13.14 -16.99
C ARG A 41 -16.74 14.15 -15.86
N ASN A 42 -17.26 13.64 -14.73
CA ASN A 42 -17.38 14.44 -13.51
C ASN A 42 -16.43 13.87 -12.45
N ARG A 43 -15.14 14.20 -12.62
CA ARG A 43 -14.12 13.75 -11.67
C ARG A 43 -14.17 14.60 -10.40
N VAL A 44 -14.56 14.00 -9.28
CA VAL A 44 -14.65 14.68 -7.99
C VAL A 44 -13.36 14.60 -7.19
N GLY A 45 -12.40 13.78 -7.64
CA GLY A 45 -11.10 13.70 -6.98
C GLY A 45 -10.27 12.56 -7.54
N THR A 46 -9.08 12.42 -7.00
CA THR A 46 -8.17 11.32 -7.31
C THR A 46 -7.76 10.64 -6.01
N LYS A 47 -7.62 9.32 -6.06
CA LYS A 47 -7.16 8.51 -4.94
C LYS A 47 -5.92 7.75 -5.36
N ARG A 48 -4.96 7.68 -4.46
CA ARG A 48 -3.74 6.91 -4.69
C ARG A 48 -3.83 5.57 -3.99
N ARG A 49 -3.26 4.58 -4.63
CA ARG A 49 -3.18 3.23 -4.08
C ARG A 49 -1.75 2.72 -4.24
N LEU A 50 -1.24 2.11 -3.18
CA LEU A 50 0.03 1.41 -3.20
C LEU A 50 -0.23 -0.07 -2.95
N ASP A 51 0.30 -0.93 -3.81
CA ASP A 51 0.32 -2.36 -3.58
C ASP A 51 1.73 -2.74 -3.15
N ILE A 52 1.88 -3.17 -1.90
CA ILE A 52 3.16 -3.42 -1.26
C ILE A 52 3.40 -4.92 -1.19
N THR A 53 4.57 -5.35 -1.65
CA THR A 53 5.04 -6.74 -1.50
C THR A 53 6.31 -6.73 -0.69
N CYS A 54 6.33 -7.49 0.40
CA CYS A 54 7.49 -7.61 1.26
C CYS A 54 8.40 -8.75 0.82
N ARG A 55 9.70 -8.61 1.06
CA ARG A 55 10.64 -9.72 0.94
C ARG A 55 10.36 -10.73 2.06
N PRO A 56 10.94 -11.94 2.00
CA PRO A 56 10.83 -12.84 3.15
C PRO A 56 11.33 -12.17 4.43
N LEU A 57 10.55 -12.25 5.50
CA LEU A 57 10.80 -11.57 6.76
C LEU A 57 10.96 -12.55 7.91
N LYS A 58 11.83 -12.21 8.85
CA LYS A 58 11.89 -12.89 10.14
C LYS A 58 10.61 -12.61 10.93
N ALA A 59 10.28 -13.48 11.88
CA ALA A 59 9.08 -13.32 12.69
C ALA A 59 8.97 -11.94 13.34
N ALA A 60 10.06 -11.41 13.88
CA ALA A 60 10.09 -10.09 14.51
C ALA A 60 9.82 -8.97 13.50
N GLU A 61 10.37 -9.07 12.30
CA GLU A 61 10.16 -8.09 11.22
C GLU A 61 8.71 -8.15 10.72
N ALA A 62 8.16 -9.34 10.55
CA ALA A 62 6.77 -9.52 10.15
C ALA A 62 5.82 -8.91 11.18
N GLN A 63 6.09 -9.04 12.47
CA GLN A 63 5.31 -8.40 13.53
C GLN A 63 5.31 -6.89 13.41
N ILE A 64 6.46 -6.29 13.11
CA ILE A 64 6.58 -4.84 12.94
C ILE A 64 5.68 -4.37 11.79
N VAL A 65 5.78 -5.01 10.63
CA VAL A 65 5.01 -4.62 9.43
C VAL A 65 3.51 -4.83 9.65
N LEU A 66 3.11 -6.00 10.09
CA LEU A 66 1.70 -6.33 10.24
C LEU A 66 1.03 -5.51 11.33
N THR A 67 1.76 -5.18 12.41
CA THR A 67 1.24 -4.30 13.46
C THR A 67 1.08 -2.87 12.96
N ALA A 68 2.00 -2.40 12.13
CA ALA A 68 1.93 -1.03 11.59
C ALA A 68 0.70 -0.79 10.72
N ILE A 69 0.23 -1.82 10.01
CA ILE A 69 -0.94 -1.71 9.11
C ILE A 69 -2.26 -2.13 9.76
N MET A 70 -2.24 -2.54 11.03
CA MET A 70 -3.43 -3.02 11.73
C MET A 70 -4.50 -1.96 12.00
N PRO A 71 -4.16 -0.69 12.33
CA PRO A 71 -5.18 0.32 12.59
C PRO A 71 -6.11 0.53 11.39
N GLU A 72 -7.34 0.95 11.66
CA GLU A 72 -8.34 1.24 10.62
C GLU A 72 -7.82 2.27 9.61
N TRP A 73 -7.16 3.32 10.11
CA TRP A 73 -6.53 4.35 9.30
C TRP A 73 -5.08 4.53 9.73
N VAL A 74 -4.20 4.64 8.76
CA VAL A 74 -2.76 4.83 9.01
C VAL A 74 -2.26 6.05 8.25
N THR A 75 -1.27 6.73 8.82
CA THR A 75 -0.57 7.83 8.16
C THR A 75 0.62 7.26 7.40
N VAL A 76 0.59 7.39 6.07
CA VAL A 76 1.63 6.85 5.20
C VAL A 76 2.42 7.99 4.58
N ARG A 77 3.73 7.99 4.81
CA ARG A 77 4.66 8.90 4.16
C ARG A 77 5.47 8.09 3.16
N TYR A 78 5.40 8.48 1.89
CA TYR A 78 6.06 7.71 0.82
C TYR A 78 6.53 8.61 -0.31
N THR A 79 7.40 8.06 -1.15
CA THR A 79 7.84 8.74 -2.38
C THR A 79 6.84 8.46 -3.50
N ASP A 80 6.07 9.50 -3.85
CA ASP A 80 5.07 9.41 -4.92
C ASP A 80 5.74 9.76 -6.25
N PRO A 81 5.56 8.97 -7.31
CA PRO A 81 6.19 9.22 -8.59
C PRO A 81 5.68 10.48 -9.28
N GLN A 82 4.51 10.98 -8.88
CA GLN A 82 3.92 12.19 -9.46
C GLN A 82 4.24 13.44 -8.63
N ALA A 83 4.22 13.34 -7.31
CA ALA A 83 4.24 14.50 -6.41
C ALA A 83 5.49 14.56 -5.50
N GLY A 84 6.39 13.58 -5.57
CA GLY A 84 7.53 13.50 -4.66
C GLY A 84 7.13 12.91 -3.30
N VAL A 85 7.83 13.30 -2.23
CA VAL A 85 7.52 12.77 -0.90
C VAL A 85 6.22 13.39 -0.39
N VAL A 86 5.23 12.56 -0.12
CA VAL A 86 3.91 12.99 0.36
C VAL A 86 3.49 12.17 1.58
N THR A 87 2.56 12.73 2.33
CA THR A 87 1.95 12.06 3.49
C THR A 87 0.45 11.98 3.26
N LYS A 88 -0.11 10.78 3.33
CA LYS A 88 -1.53 10.53 3.09
C LYS A 88 -2.10 9.65 4.19
N THR A 89 -3.39 9.82 4.47
CA THR A 89 -4.13 8.89 5.31
C THR A 89 -4.66 7.76 4.43
N MET A 90 -4.30 6.53 4.77
CA MET A 90 -4.64 5.36 3.99
C MET A 90 -5.15 4.24 4.89
N TYR A 91 -5.71 3.20 4.28
CA TYR A 91 -6.04 1.98 5.00
C TYR A 91 -5.47 0.78 4.25
N ALA A 92 -5.05 -0.23 5.01
CA ALA A 92 -4.66 -1.52 4.46
C ALA A 92 -5.89 -2.43 4.43
N ASN A 93 -6.05 -3.17 3.33
CA ASN A 93 -7.08 -4.17 3.22
C ASN A 93 -6.48 -5.55 3.56
N ASN A 94 -6.93 -6.62 2.94
CA ASN A 94 -6.46 -7.97 3.23
C ASN A 94 -4.93 -8.09 3.14
N ASN A 95 -4.33 -8.71 4.15
CA ASN A 95 -2.88 -8.81 4.28
C ASN A 95 -2.47 -10.24 4.66
N PRO A 96 -2.28 -11.12 3.66
CA PRO A 96 -1.86 -12.49 3.93
C PRO A 96 -0.39 -12.57 4.33
N ALA A 97 -0.04 -13.66 5.01
CA ALA A 97 1.33 -14.04 5.29
C ALA A 97 1.41 -15.57 5.29
N SER A 98 2.46 -16.12 4.69
CA SER A 98 2.68 -17.56 4.61
C SER A 98 3.93 -17.94 5.39
N TYR A 99 3.82 -18.98 6.20
CA TYR A 99 4.96 -19.52 6.93
C TYR A 99 5.93 -20.18 5.94
N LEU A 100 7.17 -19.75 5.97
CA LEU A 100 8.19 -20.24 5.04
C LEU A 100 8.98 -21.40 5.63
N MET A 101 9.69 -21.14 6.75
CA MET A 101 10.57 -22.14 7.34
C MET A 101 11.07 -21.70 8.72
N LYS A 102 11.56 -22.65 9.48
CA LYS A 102 12.31 -22.41 10.71
C LYS A 102 13.75 -22.86 10.47
N LYS A 103 14.70 -21.95 10.66
CA LYS A 103 16.12 -22.28 10.52
C LYS A 103 16.64 -23.02 11.75
N PRO A 104 17.78 -23.75 11.63
CA PRO A 104 18.36 -24.47 12.76
C PRO A 104 18.71 -23.59 13.97
N ASP A 105 18.92 -22.29 13.76
CA ASP A 105 19.18 -21.31 14.84
C ASP A 105 17.92 -20.88 15.58
N GLY A 106 16.75 -21.41 15.20
CA GLY A 106 15.47 -21.07 15.80
C GLY A 106 14.73 -19.92 15.15
N THR A 107 15.32 -19.27 14.13
CA THR A 107 14.69 -18.15 13.44
C THR A 107 13.57 -18.65 12.52
N GLU A 108 12.38 -18.12 12.71
CA GLU A 108 11.23 -18.41 11.86
C GLU A 108 11.08 -17.34 10.79
N TRP A 109 10.74 -17.77 9.58
CA TRP A 109 10.62 -16.90 8.43
C TRP A 109 9.22 -16.95 7.83
N TRP A 110 8.74 -15.80 7.39
CA TRP A 110 7.46 -15.62 6.73
C TRP A 110 7.65 -15.01 5.36
N THR A 111 6.81 -15.37 4.41
CA THR A 111 6.84 -14.87 3.05
C THR A 111 5.43 -14.57 2.56
N GLY A 112 5.31 -14.00 1.35
CA GLY A 112 4.01 -13.71 0.76
C GLY A 112 3.24 -12.62 1.49
N ILE A 113 3.93 -11.77 2.28
CA ILE A 113 3.29 -10.64 2.94
C ILE A 113 3.06 -9.56 1.91
N THR A 114 1.81 -9.34 1.57
CA THR A 114 1.38 -8.30 0.63
C THR A 114 0.19 -7.57 1.22
N PHE A 115 0.08 -6.29 0.91
CA PHE A 115 -1.08 -5.51 1.33
C PHE A 115 -1.26 -4.30 0.45
N PRO A 116 -2.50 -3.89 0.18
CA PRO A 116 -2.76 -2.61 -0.47
C PRO A 116 -2.81 -1.50 0.57
N LEU A 117 -2.35 -0.32 0.19
CA LEU A 117 -2.56 0.91 0.96
C LEU A 117 -3.43 1.81 0.08
N ILE A 118 -4.63 2.07 0.52
CA ILE A 118 -5.64 2.80 -0.26
C ILE A 118 -5.92 4.13 0.43
N GLU A 119 -5.81 5.22 -0.32
CA GLU A 119 -6.05 6.56 0.19
C GLU A 119 -7.51 6.73 0.61
N ARG A 120 -7.66 7.40 1.75
CA ARG A 120 -8.97 7.73 2.30
C ARG A 120 -9.77 8.68 1.41
#